data_f763302726c13af408c58301c3a4e8d9
#
_entry.id   f763302726c13af408c58301c3a4e8d9
#
_cell.length_a   1.000
_cell.length_b   1.000
_cell.length_c   1.000
_cell.angle_alpha   90.00
_cell.angle_beta   90.00
_cell.angle_gamma   90.00
#
_symmetry.space_group_name_H-M   'P 1'
#
loop_
_entity.id
_entity.type
_entity.pdbx_description
1 polymer ?
#
loop_
_entity_poly.entity_id
_entity_poly.type
_entity_poly.pdbx_seq_one_letter_code
_entity_poly.pdbx_strand_id
1 'polypeptide(L)'
;LIMDQLHLFIVQLCDKRKVLEELQKIEDVQNPVYRAKGEIMSLTDKVSQMAKKREQLYADYVAGVVDSEDYQLIREDYSRQYDGLRAALQEAESKKTEVERQIEEYLNMTSHLEEHLDNFEF
;
A
#
# COMPACT_ATOMS: atom_id res chain seq x y z
N LEU A 1 -7.15 -38.97 24.87
CA LEU A 1 -8.19 -39.04 23.83
C LEU A 1 -8.68 -37.66 23.43
N ILE A 2 -9.08 -36.85 24.39
CA ILE A 2 -9.41 -35.44 24.14
C ILE A 2 -8.16 -34.62 23.83
N MET A 3 -7.03 -34.95 24.43
CA MET A 3 -5.73 -34.35 24.15
C MET A 3 -5.21 -34.68 22.76
N ASP A 4 -5.44 -35.91 22.28
CA ASP A 4 -5.06 -36.32 20.92
C ASP A 4 -5.88 -35.58 19.86
N GLN A 5 -7.14 -35.29 20.10
CA GLN A 5 -7.98 -34.48 19.21
C GLN A 5 -7.56 -32.99 19.23
N LEU A 6 -7.17 -32.48 20.36
CA LEU A 6 -6.62 -31.13 20.48
C LEU A 6 -5.27 -31.03 19.82
N HIS A 7 -4.44 -32.04 19.97
CA HIS A 7 -3.14 -32.11 19.32
C HIS A 7 -3.28 -32.23 17.80
N LEU A 8 -4.21 -33.06 17.32
CA LEU A 8 -4.57 -33.16 15.91
C LEU A 8 -5.15 -31.83 15.37
N PHE A 9 -5.96 -31.16 16.16
CA PHE A 9 -6.49 -29.85 15.80
C PHE A 9 -5.39 -28.79 15.73
N ILE A 10 -4.45 -28.82 16.65
CA ILE A 10 -3.28 -27.94 16.67
C ILE A 10 -2.33 -28.27 15.50
N VAL A 11 -2.10 -29.54 15.22
CA VAL A 11 -1.32 -30.00 14.07
C VAL A 11 -2.03 -29.66 12.75
N GLN A 12 -3.35 -29.71 12.70
CA GLN A 12 -4.15 -29.25 11.55
C GLN A 12 -4.10 -27.74 11.39
N LEU A 13 -3.97 -26.97 12.48
CA LEU A 13 -3.71 -25.54 12.44
C LEU A 13 -2.32 -25.24 11.89
N CYS A 14 -1.37 -26.11 12.14
CA CYS A 14 -0.01 -26.05 11.61
C CYS A 14 0.17 -26.86 10.33
N ASP A 15 -0.88 -27.60 9.90
CA ASP A 15 -0.85 -28.42 8.71
C ASP A 15 -0.88 -27.57 7.43
N LYS A 16 -0.29 -28.12 6.37
CA LYS A 16 -0.22 -27.51 5.03
C LYS A 16 -1.54 -26.92 4.56
N ARG A 17 -2.67 -27.50 4.96
CA ARG A 17 -4.00 -27.04 4.61
C ARG A 17 -4.34 -25.69 5.22
N LYS A 18 -4.01 -25.50 6.49
CA LYS A 18 -4.26 -24.23 7.19
C LYS A 18 -3.18 -23.20 6.91
N VAL A 19 -1.95 -23.64 6.68
CA VAL A 19 -0.90 -22.76 6.17
C VAL A 19 -1.28 -22.24 4.79
N LEU A 20 -1.88 -23.05 3.93
CA LEU A 20 -2.40 -22.62 2.63
C LEU A 20 -3.62 -21.70 2.76
N GLU A 21 -4.54 -21.95 3.71
CA GLU A 21 -5.66 -21.07 4.00
C GLU A 21 -5.18 -19.74 4.61
N GLU A 22 -4.19 -19.79 5.48
CA GLU A 22 -3.55 -18.58 6.03
C GLU A 22 -2.72 -17.85 4.99
N LEU A 23 -2.03 -18.57 4.11
CA LEU A 23 -1.34 -17.98 2.96
C LEU A 23 -2.33 -17.35 1.99
N GLN A 24 -3.50 -17.95 1.78
CA GLN A 24 -4.58 -17.32 1.02
C GLN A 24 -5.14 -16.07 1.71
N LYS A 25 -5.28 -16.10 3.02
CA LYS A 25 -5.65 -14.91 3.80
C LYS A 25 -4.56 -13.85 3.75
N ILE A 26 -3.29 -14.26 3.77
CA ILE A 26 -2.14 -13.38 3.60
C ILE A 26 -2.10 -12.84 2.16
N GLU A 27 -2.40 -13.65 1.14
CA GLU A 27 -2.56 -13.19 -0.23
C GLU A 27 -3.73 -12.23 -0.37
N ASP A 28 -4.87 -12.50 0.25
CA ASP A 28 -6.00 -11.59 0.29
C ASP A 28 -5.69 -10.30 1.04
N VAL A 29 -4.80 -10.35 2.03
CA VAL A 29 -4.30 -9.19 2.77
C VAL A 29 -3.16 -8.51 2.02
N GLN A 30 -2.34 -9.25 1.26
CA GLN A 30 -1.31 -8.70 0.38
C GLN A 30 -1.89 -8.02 -0.87
N ASN A 31 -3.06 -8.45 -1.35
CA ASN A 31 -3.74 -7.77 -2.44
C ASN A 31 -3.99 -6.28 -2.19
N PRO A 32 -4.42 -5.83 -0.99
CA PRO A 32 -4.48 -4.41 -0.67
C PRO A 32 -3.11 -3.72 -0.71
N VAL A 33 -2.03 -4.41 -0.30
CA VAL A 33 -0.66 -3.88 -0.39
C VAL A 33 -0.22 -3.71 -1.84
N TYR A 34 -0.47 -4.70 -2.68
CA TYR A 34 -0.17 -4.62 -4.12
C TYR A 34 -0.99 -3.53 -4.80
N ARG A 35 -2.27 -3.40 -4.46
CA ARG A 35 -3.12 -2.31 -4.95
C ARG A 35 -2.61 -0.95 -4.50
N ALA A 36 -2.21 -0.83 -3.25
CA ALA A 36 -1.63 0.39 -2.71
C ALA A 36 -0.32 0.74 -3.41
N LYS A 37 0.55 -0.22 -3.66
CA LYS A 37 1.78 -0.03 -4.43
C LYS A 37 1.51 0.42 -5.86
N GLY A 38 0.54 -0.21 -6.53
CA GLY A 38 0.13 0.15 -7.89
C GLY A 38 -0.45 1.57 -7.94
N GLU A 39 -1.26 1.93 -6.97
CA GLU A 39 -1.83 3.28 -6.82
C GLU A 39 -0.74 4.32 -6.56
N ILE A 40 0.22 4.02 -5.68
CA ILE A 40 1.37 4.88 -5.40
C ILE A 40 2.22 5.07 -6.66
N MET A 41 2.50 4.02 -7.41
CA MET A 41 3.25 4.12 -8.66
C MET A 41 2.52 4.98 -9.70
N SER A 42 1.21 4.78 -9.84
CA SER A 42 0.37 5.57 -10.76
C SER A 42 0.35 7.04 -10.36
N LEU A 43 0.17 7.34 -9.08
CA LEU A 43 0.15 8.70 -8.57
C LEU A 43 1.53 9.38 -8.66
N THR A 44 2.60 8.65 -8.38
CA THR A 44 3.97 9.14 -8.54
C THR A 44 4.25 9.51 -9.99
N ASP A 45 3.80 8.70 -10.92
CA ASP A 45 3.93 8.95 -12.35
C ASP A 45 3.15 10.21 -12.78
N LYS A 46 1.92 10.35 -12.28
CA LYS A 46 1.08 11.53 -12.53
C LYS A 46 1.70 12.81 -11.96
N VAL A 47 2.28 12.73 -10.75
CA VAL A 47 3.01 13.86 -10.15
C VAL A 47 4.20 14.25 -11.01
N SER A 48 4.97 13.27 -11.49
CA SER A 48 6.11 13.49 -12.39
C SER A 48 5.69 14.12 -13.71
N GLN A 49 4.61 13.64 -14.31
CA GLN A 49 4.05 14.21 -15.53
C GLN A 49 3.57 15.65 -15.32
N MET A 50 2.98 15.92 -14.18
CA MET A 50 2.52 17.27 -13.83
C MET A 50 3.68 18.24 -13.65
N ALA A 51 4.77 17.79 -13.03
CA ALA A 51 6.00 18.58 -12.92
C ALA A 51 6.58 18.92 -14.29
N LYS A 52 6.58 17.96 -15.22
CA LYS A 52 7.02 18.20 -16.61
C LYS A 52 6.12 19.19 -17.34
N LYS A 53 4.81 19.10 -17.14
CA LYS A 53 3.85 20.07 -17.70
C LYS A 53 4.10 21.49 -17.19
N ARG A 54 4.42 21.62 -15.92
CA ARG A 54 4.75 22.93 -15.31
C ARG A 54 6.03 23.50 -15.91
N GLU A 55 7.05 22.68 -16.11
CA GLU A 55 8.31 23.11 -16.75
C GLU A 55 8.07 23.53 -18.21
N GLN A 56 7.26 22.76 -18.95
CA GLN A 56 6.91 23.09 -20.32
C GLN A 56 6.10 24.37 -20.41
N LEU A 57 5.16 24.57 -19.50
CA LEU A 57 4.38 25.80 -19.40
C LEU A 57 5.28 27.03 -19.19
N TYR A 58 6.25 26.91 -18.29
CA TYR A 58 7.23 27.97 -18.04
C TYR A 58 8.08 28.27 -19.28
N ALA A 59 8.54 27.24 -19.97
CA ALA A 59 9.29 27.37 -21.21
C ALA A 59 8.46 28.04 -22.30
N ASP A 60 7.19 27.69 -22.43
CA ASP A 60 6.25 28.30 -23.39
C ASP A 60 5.99 29.77 -23.06
N TYR A 61 5.90 30.11 -21.78
CA TYR A 61 5.77 31.49 -21.33
C TYR A 61 7.01 32.32 -21.68
N VAL A 62 8.19 31.80 -21.40
CA VAL A 62 9.46 32.48 -21.72
C VAL A 62 9.64 32.63 -23.24
N ALA A 63 9.21 31.64 -24.01
CA ALA A 63 9.24 31.68 -25.47
C ALA A 63 8.19 32.61 -26.10
N GLY A 64 7.25 33.14 -25.30
CA GLY A 64 6.20 34.02 -25.78
C GLY A 64 5.02 33.31 -26.45
N VAL A 65 4.95 31.98 -26.35
CA VAL A 65 3.86 31.16 -26.90
C VAL A 65 2.58 31.34 -26.09
N VAL A 66 2.70 31.56 -24.79
CA VAL A 66 1.60 31.76 -23.84
C VAL A 66 1.74 33.16 -23.24
N ASP A 67 0.64 33.93 -23.19
CA ASP A 67 0.68 35.24 -22.58
C ASP A 67 0.65 35.19 -21.06
N SER A 68 0.86 36.33 -20.40
CA SER A 68 0.95 36.44 -18.94
C SER A 68 -0.34 36.04 -18.22
N GLU A 69 -1.50 36.39 -18.77
CA GLU A 69 -2.80 36.04 -18.16
C GLU A 69 -3.11 34.56 -18.27
N ASP A 70 -2.91 33.99 -19.46
CA ASP A 70 -3.09 32.57 -19.69
C ASP A 70 -2.09 31.74 -18.91
N TYR A 71 -0.85 32.20 -18.81
CA TYR A 71 0.17 31.53 -17.99
C TYR A 71 -0.25 31.44 -16.52
N GLN A 72 -0.76 32.53 -15.94
CA GLN A 72 -1.19 32.53 -14.54
C GLN A 72 -2.37 31.62 -14.30
N LEU A 73 -3.37 31.62 -15.20
CA LEU A 73 -4.54 30.74 -15.09
C LEU A 73 -4.19 29.27 -15.17
N ILE A 74 -3.36 28.92 -16.14
CA ILE A 74 -2.91 27.52 -16.34
C ILE A 74 -2.01 27.10 -15.18
N ARG A 75 -1.13 27.97 -14.73
CA ARG A 75 -0.24 27.72 -13.58
C ARG A 75 -1.03 27.42 -12.31
N GLU A 76 -2.08 28.19 -12.03
CA GLU A 76 -2.95 27.98 -10.88
C GLU A 76 -3.68 26.64 -10.97
N ASP A 77 -4.18 26.29 -12.15
CA ASP A 77 -4.83 25.02 -12.39
C ASP A 77 -3.86 23.84 -12.23
N TYR A 78 -2.66 23.93 -12.79
CA TYR A 78 -1.63 22.91 -12.62
C TYR A 78 -1.17 22.77 -11.17
N SER A 79 -1.08 23.87 -10.44
CA SER A 79 -0.72 23.84 -9.01
C SER A 79 -1.79 23.13 -8.18
N ARG A 80 -3.07 23.37 -8.47
CA ARG A 80 -4.18 22.66 -7.81
C ARG A 80 -4.15 21.18 -8.11
N GLN A 81 -3.93 20.78 -9.36
CA GLN A 81 -3.83 19.39 -9.76
C GLN A 81 -2.62 18.72 -9.10
N TYR A 82 -1.49 19.39 -9.08
CA TYR A 82 -0.26 18.90 -8.44
C TYR A 82 -0.46 18.69 -6.94
N ASP A 83 -1.04 19.65 -6.24
CA ASP A 83 -1.31 19.56 -4.81
C ASP A 83 -2.31 18.45 -4.49
N GLY A 84 -3.34 18.30 -5.31
CA GLY A 84 -4.32 17.21 -5.19
C GLY A 84 -3.70 15.84 -5.39
N LEU A 85 -2.82 15.70 -6.37
CA LEU A 85 -2.10 14.45 -6.64
C LEU A 85 -1.11 14.11 -5.51
N ARG A 86 -0.41 15.10 -4.98
CA ARG A 86 0.49 14.90 -3.83
C ARG A 86 -0.27 14.50 -2.57
N ALA A 87 -1.41 15.11 -2.32
CA ALA A 87 -2.26 14.74 -1.19
C ALA A 87 -2.78 13.32 -1.32
N ALA A 88 -3.22 12.93 -2.52
CA ALA A 88 -3.65 11.56 -2.81
C ALA A 88 -2.50 10.55 -2.66
N LEU A 89 -1.30 10.91 -3.10
CA LEU A 89 -0.10 10.10 -2.94
C LEU A 89 0.24 9.88 -1.46
N GLN A 90 0.19 10.94 -0.66
CA GLN A 90 0.46 10.87 0.78
C GLN A 90 -0.58 9.99 1.48
N GLU A 91 -1.84 10.09 1.11
CA GLU A 91 -2.91 9.25 1.64
C GLU A 91 -2.70 7.77 1.26
N ALA A 92 -2.33 7.50 0.02
CA ALA A 92 -2.03 6.15 -0.45
C ALA A 92 -0.82 5.54 0.28
N GLU A 93 0.22 6.32 0.52
CA GLU A 93 1.39 5.90 1.31
C GLU A 93 1.02 5.60 2.77
N SER A 94 0.16 6.42 3.38
CA SER A 94 -0.34 6.20 4.73
C SER A 94 -1.18 4.93 4.84
N LYS A 95 -2.05 4.67 3.87
CA LYS A 95 -2.84 3.44 3.80
C LYS A 95 -1.96 2.21 3.66
N LYS A 96 -0.94 2.28 2.81
CA LYS A 96 0.03 1.20 2.63
C LYS A 96 0.76 0.88 3.93
N THR A 97 1.24 1.90 4.64
CA THR A 97 1.92 1.75 5.92
C THR A 97 1.01 1.13 6.97
N GLU A 98 -0.26 1.53 7.02
CA GLU A 98 -1.25 0.97 7.94
C GLU A 98 -1.53 -0.51 7.66
N VAL A 99 -1.67 -0.89 6.40
CA VAL A 99 -1.88 -2.29 6.00
C VAL A 99 -0.65 -3.13 6.33
N GLU A 100 0.55 -2.63 6.08
CA GLU A 100 1.80 -3.30 6.44
C GLU A 100 1.92 -3.50 7.96
N ARG A 101 1.51 -2.50 8.74
CA ARG A 101 1.47 -2.60 10.21
C ARG A 101 0.51 -3.68 10.69
N GLN A 102 -0.68 -3.77 10.09
CA GLN A 102 -1.66 -4.79 10.41
C GLN A 102 -1.15 -6.20 10.09
N ILE A 103 -0.45 -6.35 8.98
CA ILE A 103 0.18 -7.63 8.59
C ILE A 103 1.26 -8.01 9.60
N GLU A 104 2.08 -7.08 10.00
CA GLU A 104 3.15 -7.29 10.99
C GLU A 104 2.57 -7.71 12.35
N GLU A 105 1.52 -7.06 12.81
CA GLU A 105 0.79 -7.44 14.03
C GLU A 105 0.22 -8.86 13.92
N TYR A 106 -0.36 -9.20 12.79
CA TYR A 106 -0.91 -10.52 12.54
C TYR A 106 0.19 -11.59 12.57
N LEU A 107 1.32 -11.35 11.94
CA LEU A 107 2.47 -12.25 11.93
C LEU A 107 3.06 -12.42 13.33
N ASN A 108 3.11 -11.37 14.12
CA ASN A 108 3.55 -11.42 15.52
C ASN A 108 2.59 -12.24 16.39
N MET A 109 1.29 -12.08 16.20
CA MET A 109 0.28 -12.91 16.89
C MET A 109 0.42 -14.38 16.53
N THR A 110 0.65 -14.70 15.27
CA THR A 110 0.85 -16.07 14.79
C THR A 110 2.13 -16.67 15.37
N SER A 111 3.21 -15.89 15.45
CA SER A 111 4.47 -16.31 16.08
C SER A 111 4.30 -16.59 17.57
N HIS A 112 3.55 -15.75 18.29
CA HIS A 112 3.20 -15.97 19.71
C HIS A 112 2.36 -17.22 19.90
N LEU A 113 1.45 -17.52 18.99
CA LEU A 113 0.64 -18.72 19.02
C LEU A 113 1.49 -19.97 18.82
N GLU A 114 2.44 -19.94 17.92
CA GLU A 114 3.39 -21.04 17.68
C GLU A 114 4.28 -21.28 18.91
N GLU A 115 4.80 -20.26 19.54
CA GLU A 115 5.55 -20.38 20.81
C GLU A 115 4.69 -20.96 21.91
N HIS A 116 3.42 -20.59 21.99
CA HIS A 116 2.48 -21.12 22.97
C HIS A 116 2.14 -22.57 22.71
N LEU A 117 2.09 -22.97 21.46
CA LEU A 117 1.85 -24.34 21.02
C LEU A 117 3.06 -25.25 21.31
N ASP A 118 4.27 -24.76 21.09
CA ASP A 118 5.51 -25.46 21.41
C ASP A 118 5.67 -25.70 22.93
N ASN A 119 5.17 -24.77 23.74
CA ASN A 119 5.14 -24.92 25.20
C ASN A 119 4.03 -25.87 25.68
N PHE A 120 3.08 -26.23 24.85
CA PHE A 120 2.02 -27.18 25.14
C PHE A 120 2.36 -28.63 24.78
N GLU A 121 3.43 -28.88 24.06
CA GLU A 121 3.91 -30.21 23.76
C GLU A 121 4.80 -30.72 24.88
N PHE A 122 4.32 -31.71 25.56
CA PHE A 122 5.10 -32.46 26.54
C PHE A 122 5.37 -33.87 26.06
#